data_65f6f66d97ddcd2e523a720c89e45558
#
_entry.id   65f6f66d97ddcd2e523a720c89e45558
#
_cell.length_a   1.000
_cell.length_b   1.000
_cell.length_c   1.000
_cell.angle_alpha   90.00
_cell.angle_beta   90.00
_cell.angle_gamma   90.00
#
_symmetry.space_group_name_H-M   'P 1'
#
loop_
_entity.id
_entity.type
_entity.pdbx_description
1 polymer ?
#
loop_
_entity_poly.entity_id
_entity_poly.type
_entity_poly.pdbx_seq_one_letter_code
_entity_poly.pdbx_strand_id
1 'polypeptide(L)'
;HIDNAISSTPANGLPKQTHTWEMCSPETVKQFSATGYFFGKHLNQQRNVPVGLIMTCWGGTDIETWISGETLKTLPDFRPTVEEIANDKLSAAEHETKYQRELREWMNTVGQKEGSMQADGTALWAQPQYDVVQWQTLAQPQKIDEVGYGNFDGFVWYRKTIDIPAAWEGKDLRLQLAMIDDMDVTYFNGVEVGHTEQCPVNRNYTIPASLVKAGKAVLAVKVLDTGGAGGLRGNATNMSIACGDDVLPLGGEWKMQLATNLTDAGKVPYNPVDNPYIPTVLYNAMIRPLAPYAVKGAIWYQGENNAPRAFRYRQLLPMMIADWRSLWKQDFPFIIAQLANYMERKNEPTESEWAELREAQLNTLHVNGTALAVLIDAGMAEDIHPIDKATAGNRLGLAARHLAYGEDIAYSGPIYDNYTIEKGQIRISFKHTDGGLK
;
A
#
# COMPACT_ATOMS: atom_id res chain seq x y z
N HIS A 1 18.14 10.92 -6.07
CA HIS A 1 16.86 10.54 -5.48
C HIS A 1 15.90 11.73 -5.53
N ILE A 2 14.67 11.48 -5.95
CA ILE A 2 13.57 12.43 -5.87
C ILE A 2 12.76 12.07 -4.63
N ASP A 3 12.65 13.01 -3.69
CA ASP A 3 11.87 12.75 -2.47
C ASP A 3 10.39 12.63 -2.77
N ASN A 4 9.71 11.84 -1.96
CA ASN A 4 8.29 11.59 -2.10
C ASN A 4 7.51 12.91 -1.95
N ALA A 5 6.69 13.21 -2.94
CA ALA A 5 5.86 14.40 -2.97
C ALA A 5 4.60 14.16 -3.78
N ILE A 6 3.54 14.84 -3.43
CA ILE A 6 2.27 14.85 -4.16
C ILE A 6 1.93 16.27 -4.61
N SER A 7 1.15 16.36 -5.68
CA SER A 7 0.59 17.63 -6.14
C SER A 7 -0.72 17.39 -6.90
N SER A 8 -1.76 18.12 -6.57
CA SER A 8 -3.02 18.11 -7.32
C SER A 8 -2.90 18.74 -8.73
N THR A 9 -1.87 19.54 -8.94
CA THR A 9 -1.59 20.21 -10.23
C THR A 9 -0.17 19.92 -10.70
N PRO A 10 0.10 19.95 -12.02
CA PRO A 10 1.45 19.75 -12.57
C PRO A 10 2.47 20.71 -11.98
N ALA A 11 3.48 20.20 -11.27
CA ALA A 11 4.54 21.01 -10.69
C ALA A 11 5.54 21.47 -11.77
N ASN A 12 6.10 22.67 -11.58
CA ASN A 12 7.10 23.26 -12.47
C ASN A 12 8.55 23.02 -12.01
N GLY A 13 8.74 22.44 -10.84
CA GLY A 13 10.06 22.16 -10.26
C GLY A 13 10.04 20.92 -9.39
N LEU A 14 11.20 20.35 -9.16
CA LEU A 14 11.38 19.18 -8.31
C LEU A 14 11.04 19.52 -6.83
N PRO A 15 10.65 18.52 -6.03
CA PRO A 15 10.47 18.69 -4.60
C PRO A 15 11.69 19.34 -3.94
N LYS A 16 11.45 20.17 -2.91
CA LYS A 16 12.52 20.98 -2.28
C LYS A 16 13.64 20.17 -1.64
N GLN A 17 13.36 18.95 -1.24
CA GLN A 17 14.32 18.05 -0.59
C GLN A 17 14.99 17.08 -1.57
N THR A 18 14.79 17.26 -2.88
CA THR A 18 15.43 16.42 -3.90
C THR A 18 16.95 16.45 -3.76
N HIS A 19 17.54 15.27 -3.67
CA HIS A 19 18.98 15.10 -3.57
C HIS A 19 19.71 15.52 -4.86
N THR A 20 20.91 16.03 -4.72
CA THR A 20 21.80 16.32 -5.85
C THR A 20 22.38 15.05 -6.45
N TRP A 21 23.06 15.17 -7.60
CA TRP A 21 23.82 14.06 -8.17
C TRP A 21 25.00 13.70 -7.24
N GLU A 22 25.06 12.44 -6.87
CA GLU A 22 26.10 11.88 -6.01
C GLU A 22 26.83 10.74 -6.72
N MET A 23 28.12 10.60 -6.46
CA MET A 23 28.89 9.45 -6.90
C MET A 23 28.44 8.22 -6.10
N CYS A 24 28.27 7.10 -6.79
CA CYS A 24 27.94 5.84 -6.12
C CYS A 24 29.10 5.39 -5.22
N SER A 25 28.81 5.24 -3.93
CA SER A 25 29.73 4.75 -2.91
C SER A 25 29.01 3.81 -1.93
N PRO A 26 29.73 3.08 -1.05
CA PRO A 26 29.09 2.28 0.00
C PRO A 26 28.18 3.09 0.95
N GLU A 27 28.41 4.39 1.06
CA GLU A 27 27.59 5.30 1.88
C GLU A 27 26.31 5.72 1.15
N THR A 28 26.47 6.22 -0.09
CA THR A 28 25.33 6.78 -0.85
C THR A 28 24.37 5.71 -1.38
N VAL A 29 24.85 4.49 -1.64
CA VAL A 29 24.01 3.39 -2.16
C VAL A 29 22.98 2.87 -1.16
N LYS A 30 23.19 3.08 0.14
CA LYS A 30 22.31 2.55 1.21
C LYS A 30 20.88 3.09 1.14
N GLN A 31 20.72 4.30 0.64
CA GLN A 31 19.43 4.99 0.52
C GLN A 31 18.87 4.94 -0.92
N PHE A 32 19.53 4.19 -1.80
CA PHE A 32 19.13 4.09 -3.20
C PHE A 32 18.43 2.77 -3.51
N SER A 33 17.61 2.74 -4.57
CA SER A 33 16.98 1.51 -5.05
C SER A 33 18.01 0.41 -5.33
N ALA A 34 17.92 -0.72 -4.64
CA ALA A 34 18.80 -1.85 -4.89
C ALA A 34 18.65 -2.39 -6.33
N THR A 35 17.41 -2.47 -6.84
CA THR A 35 17.15 -2.85 -8.25
C THR A 35 17.82 -1.87 -9.20
N GLY A 36 17.65 -0.56 -8.96
CA GLY A 36 18.30 0.49 -9.75
C GLY A 36 19.84 0.43 -9.68
N TYR A 37 20.38 0.16 -8.50
CA TYR A 37 21.83 -0.01 -8.32
C TYR A 37 22.36 -1.18 -9.14
N PHE A 38 21.78 -2.38 -9.04
CA PHE A 38 22.23 -3.55 -9.79
C PHE A 38 22.07 -3.37 -11.31
N PHE A 39 20.98 -2.70 -11.73
CA PHE A 39 20.79 -2.32 -13.13
C PHE A 39 21.91 -1.40 -13.62
N GLY A 40 22.20 -0.30 -12.91
CA GLY A 40 23.26 0.63 -13.27
C GLY A 40 24.65 -0.01 -13.26
N LYS A 41 24.93 -0.84 -12.24
CA LYS A 41 26.16 -1.62 -12.12
C LYS A 41 26.35 -2.54 -13.33
N HIS A 42 25.30 -3.27 -13.74
CA HIS A 42 25.34 -4.14 -14.91
C HIS A 42 25.71 -3.35 -16.17
N LEU A 43 25.03 -2.24 -16.44
CA LEU A 43 25.30 -1.42 -17.62
C LEU A 43 26.72 -0.82 -17.58
N ASN A 44 27.14 -0.29 -16.44
CA ASN A 44 28.49 0.26 -16.28
C ASN A 44 29.56 -0.78 -16.57
N GLN A 45 29.46 -1.98 -15.99
CA GLN A 45 30.45 -3.06 -16.17
C GLN A 45 30.47 -3.63 -17.58
N GLN A 46 29.31 -3.81 -18.19
CA GLN A 46 29.21 -4.45 -19.51
C GLN A 46 29.52 -3.50 -20.66
N ARG A 47 29.32 -2.20 -20.48
CA ARG A 47 29.53 -1.20 -21.53
C ARG A 47 30.71 -0.27 -21.27
N ASN A 48 31.25 -0.30 -20.07
CA ASN A 48 32.36 0.58 -19.65
C ASN A 48 32.02 2.07 -19.87
N VAL A 49 30.82 2.49 -19.50
CA VAL A 49 30.34 3.87 -19.60
C VAL A 49 29.80 4.37 -18.26
N PRO A 50 29.87 5.66 -17.97
CA PRO A 50 29.15 6.23 -16.82
C PRO A 50 27.64 6.04 -16.97
N VAL A 51 26.95 5.70 -15.87
CA VAL A 51 25.51 5.52 -15.83
C VAL A 51 24.94 6.42 -14.75
N GLY A 52 24.13 7.40 -15.14
CA GLY A 52 23.34 8.22 -14.22
C GLY A 52 21.97 7.59 -13.98
N LEU A 53 21.57 7.49 -12.72
CA LEU A 53 20.29 6.92 -12.32
C LEU A 53 19.48 7.98 -11.57
N ILE A 54 18.23 8.17 -11.98
CA ILE A 54 17.24 8.98 -11.27
C ILE A 54 16.26 8.02 -10.61
N MET A 55 16.21 8.00 -9.28
CA MET A 55 15.24 7.23 -8.52
C MET A 55 14.05 8.14 -8.19
N THR A 56 12.90 7.81 -8.75
CA THR A 56 11.60 8.42 -8.44
C THR A 56 10.61 7.28 -8.24
N CYS A 57 10.26 6.99 -6.98
CA CYS A 57 9.41 5.87 -6.63
C CYS A 57 8.75 6.09 -5.27
N TRP A 58 7.56 5.51 -5.12
CA TRP A 58 6.84 5.46 -3.85
C TRP A 58 6.17 4.08 -3.75
N GLY A 59 6.64 3.24 -2.82
CA GLY A 59 6.17 1.87 -2.67
C GLY A 59 4.67 1.77 -2.35
N GLY A 60 4.02 0.73 -2.85
CA GLY A 60 2.60 0.45 -2.61
C GLY A 60 1.62 1.31 -3.40
N THR A 61 2.08 2.25 -4.23
CA THR A 61 1.19 3.14 -4.97
C THR A 61 0.66 2.52 -6.27
N ASP A 62 -0.54 2.94 -6.66
CA ASP A 62 -1.21 2.52 -7.88
C ASP A 62 -0.64 3.19 -9.11
N ILE A 63 -0.69 2.50 -10.26
CA ILE A 63 -0.18 3.04 -11.53
C ILE A 63 -0.87 4.34 -11.96
N GLU A 64 -2.17 4.50 -11.67
CA GLU A 64 -2.94 5.69 -12.02
C GLU A 64 -2.44 6.98 -11.36
N THR A 65 -1.69 6.86 -10.27
CA THR A 65 -1.08 8.02 -9.59
C THR A 65 0.10 8.58 -10.38
N TRP A 66 0.69 7.76 -11.29
CA TRP A 66 1.85 8.07 -12.11
C TRP A 66 1.49 8.49 -13.55
N ILE A 67 0.21 8.70 -13.84
CA ILE A 67 -0.31 9.10 -15.16
C ILE A 67 -0.85 10.53 -15.09
N SER A 68 -0.65 11.32 -16.14
CA SER A 68 -1.18 12.69 -16.20
C SER A 68 -2.72 12.72 -16.16
N GLY A 69 -3.26 13.79 -15.58
CA GLY A 69 -4.71 14.01 -15.60
C GLY A 69 -5.28 14.13 -17.02
N GLU A 70 -4.51 14.68 -17.96
CA GLU A 70 -4.92 14.78 -19.38
C GLU A 70 -5.11 13.40 -20.00
N THR A 71 -4.23 12.46 -19.69
CA THR A 71 -4.33 11.09 -20.18
C THR A 71 -5.43 10.32 -19.45
N LEU A 72 -5.49 10.36 -18.12
CA LEU A 72 -6.48 9.61 -17.34
C LEU A 72 -7.92 10.05 -17.60
N LYS A 73 -8.20 11.34 -17.80
CA LYS A 73 -9.57 11.82 -18.08
C LYS A 73 -10.15 11.30 -19.39
N THR A 74 -9.34 10.70 -20.26
CA THR A 74 -9.84 10.02 -21.47
C THR A 74 -10.61 8.75 -21.12
N LEU A 75 -10.38 8.18 -19.93
CA LEU A 75 -11.10 7.04 -19.41
C LEU A 75 -12.33 7.50 -18.62
N PRO A 76 -13.54 7.02 -18.98
CA PRO A 76 -14.77 7.47 -18.33
C PRO A 76 -14.78 7.30 -16.80
N ASP A 77 -14.15 6.23 -16.32
CA ASP A 77 -14.13 5.90 -14.89
C ASP A 77 -13.25 6.84 -14.06
N PHE A 78 -12.18 7.38 -14.66
CA PHE A 78 -11.26 8.29 -13.98
C PHE A 78 -11.61 9.78 -14.17
N ARG A 79 -12.38 10.09 -15.21
CA ARG A 79 -12.70 11.49 -15.55
C ARG A 79 -13.30 12.27 -14.38
N PRO A 80 -14.34 11.78 -13.67
CA PRO A 80 -14.92 12.53 -12.56
C PRO A 80 -13.91 12.86 -11.47
N THR A 81 -13.09 11.86 -11.08
CA THR A 81 -12.06 12.03 -10.03
C THR A 81 -10.98 13.03 -10.47
N VAL A 82 -10.51 12.94 -11.72
CA VAL A 82 -9.49 13.86 -12.23
C VAL A 82 -10.03 15.30 -12.30
N GLU A 83 -11.29 15.48 -12.72
CA GLU A 83 -11.94 16.79 -12.74
C GLU A 83 -12.17 17.35 -11.34
N GLU A 84 -12.55 16.52 -10.38
CA GLU A 84 -12.66 16.90 -8.96
C GLU A 84 -11.31 17.41 -8.43
N ILE A 85 -10.23 16.63 -8.62
CA ILE A 85 -8.86 17.00 -8.18
C ILE A 85 -8.44 18.33 -8.83
N ALA A 86 -8.68 18.50 -10.14
CA ALA A 86 -8.27 19.71 -10.86
C ALA A 86 -9.05 20.97 -10.44
N ASN A 87 -10.28 20.81 -9.97
CA ASN A 87 -11.16 21.90 -9.53
C ASN A 87 -11.11 22.15 -8.03
N ASP A 88 -10.43 21.31 -7.30
CA ASP A 88 -10.29 21.44 -5.87
C ASP A 88 -9.47 22.69 -5.50
N LYS A 89 -10.05 23.51 -4.61
CA LYS A 89 -9.45 24.78 -4.15
C LYS A 89 -9.28 24.83 -2.63
N LEU A 90 -9.63 23.75 -1.93
CA LEU A 90 -9.50 23.70 -0.49
C LEU A 90 -8.02 23.68 -0.10
N SER A 91 -7.71 24.39 0.98
CA SER A 91 -6.41 24.27 1.64
C SER A 91 -6.30 22.92 2.37
N ALA A 92 -5.08 22.51 2.71
CA ALA A 92 -4.84 21.29 3.47
C ALA A 92 -5.63 21.29 4.81
N ALA A 93 -5.73 22.42 5.51
CA ALA A 93 -6.50 22.53 6.75
C ALA A 93 -8.01 22.38 6.55
N GLU A 94 -8.54 22.89 5.42
CA GLU A 94 -9.96 22.74 5.08
C GLU A 94 -10.27 21.29 4.68
N HIS A 95 -9.38 20.63 3.94
CA HIS A 95 -9.47 19.20 3.66
C HIS A 95 -9.47 18.35 4.92
N GLU A 96 -8.53 18.60 5.83
CA GLU A 96 -8.48 17.90 7.11
C GLU A 96 -9.78 18.06 7.88
N THR A 97 -10.29 19.29 8.01
CA THR A 97 -11.54 19.56 8.71
C THR A 97 -12.73 18.85 8.06
N LYS A 98 -12.79 18.85 6.72
CA LYS A 98 -13.85 18.17 5.96
C LYS A 98 -13.77 16.67 6.17
N TYR A 99 -12.57 16.10 6.03
CA TYR A 99 -12.32 14.66 6.18
C TYR A 99 -12.72 14.17 7.58
N GLN A 100 -12.28 14.85 8.62
CA GLN A 100 -12.59 14.48 10.00
C GLN A 100 -14.11 14.45 10.25
N ARG A 101 -14.84 15.43 9.72
CA ARG A 101 -16.29 15.46 9.81
C ARG A 101 -16.92 14.28 9.05
N GLU A 102 -16.54 14.06 7.80
CA GLU A 102 -17.08 13.01 6.93
C GLU A 102 -16.76 11.61 7.48
N LEU A 103 -15.55 11.40 7.98
CA LEU A 103 -15.15 10.16 8.62
C LEU A 103 -15.99 9.86 9.85
N ARG A 104 -16.18 10.85 10.71
CA ARG A 104 -16.99 10.71 11.93
C ARG A 104 -18.47 10.43 11.59
N GLU A 105 -19.03 11.13 10.64
CA GLU A 105 -20.41 10.92 10.17
C GLU A 105 -20.59 9.52 9.57
N TRP A 106 -19.62 9.08 8.76
CA TRP A 106 -19.62 7.74 8.17
C TRP A 106 -19.50 6.65 9.23
N MET A 107 -18.54 6.75 10.15
CA MET A 107 -18.37 5.79 11.26
C MET A 107 -19.62 5.69 12.13
N ASN A 108 -20.29 6.81 12.41
CA ASN A 108 -21.55 6.82 13.16
C ASN A 108 -22.67 6.14 12.37
N THR A 109 -22.78 6.41 11.08
CA THR A 109 -23.82 5.82 10.21
C THR A 109 -23.66 4.30 10.14
N VAL A 110 -22.44 3.80 9.98
CA VAL A 110 -22.13 2.37 9.99
C VAL A 110 -22.46 1.79 11.37
N GLY A 111 -22.01 2.44 12.44
CA GLY A 111 -22.25 1.99 13.81
C GLY A 111 -23.74 1.94 14.20
N GLN A 112 -24.56 2.84 13.64
CA GLN A 112 -26.01 2.77 13.82
C GLN A 112 -26.65 1.58 13.12
N LYS A 113 -26.20 1.28 11.90
CA LYS A 113 -26.67 0.10 11.12
C LYS A 113 -26.34 -1.21 11.82
N GLU A 114 -25.15 -1.32 12.42
CA GLU A 114 -24.73 -2.51 13.17
C GLU A 114 -25.25 -2.56 14.61
N GLY A 115 -25.85 -1.49 15.12
CA GLY A 115 -26.35 -1.39 16.48
C GLY A 115 -25.28 -1.13 17.55
N SER A 116 -24.06 -0.76 17.17
CA SER A 116 -22.97 -0.43 18.09
C SER A 116 -23.00 1.02 18.57
N MET A 117 -23.69 1.91 17.82
CA MET A 117 -23.80 3.34 18.09
C MET A 117 -25.27 3.78 18.10
N GLN A 118 -25.59 4.77 18.93
CA GLN A 118 -26.88 5.48 18.89
C GLN A 118 -26.84 6.68 17.93
N ALA A 119 -28.01 7.21 17.59
CA ALA A 119 -28.13 8.38 16.71
C ALA A 119 -27.49 9.66 17.28
N ASP A 120 -27.38 9.74 18.59
CA ASP A 120 -26.72 10.86 19.31
C ASP A 120 -25.19 10.69 19.39
N GLY A 121 -24.63 9.60 18.79
CA GLY A 121 -23.21 9.29 18.83
C GLY A 121 -22.76 8.47 20.04
N THR A 122 -23.67 8.07 20.92
CA THR A 122 -23.34 7.22 22.08
C THR A 122 -22.88 5.84 21.61
N ALA A 123 -21.67 5.44 22.01
CA ALA A 123 -21.12 4.11 21.73
C ALA A 123 -21.74 3.06 22.68
N LEU A 124 -22.78 2.36 22.20
CA LEU A 124 -23.50 1.37 22.99
C LEU A 124 -22.61 0.21 23.43
N TRP A 125 -21.81 -0.29 22.52
CA TRP A 125 -20.95 -1.43 22.80
C TRP A 125 -19.77 -1.10 23.72
N ALA A 126 -19.51 0.17 23.96
CA ALA A 126 -18.52 0.64 24.93
C ALA A 126 -19.11 0.89 26.33
N GLN A 127 -20.45 0.84 26.48
CA GLN A 127 -21.10 1.13 27.77
C GLN A 127 -20.86 0.04 28.80
N PRO A 128 -20.58 0.34 30.08
CA PRO A 128 -20.32 -0.66 31.12
C PRO A 128 -21.43 -1.72 31.27
N GLN A 129 -22.68 -1.31 31.07
CA GLN A 129 -23.85 -2.18 31.21
C GLN A 129 -24.17 -3.03 29.98
N TYR A 130 -23.46 -2.82 28.84
CA TYR A 130 -23.69 -3.61 27.64
C TYR A 130 -23.23 -5.06 27.85
N ASP A 131 -24.10 -6.03 27.53
CA ASP A 131 -23.79 -7.44 27.68
C ASP A 131 -22.95 -7.94 26.51
N VAL A 132 -21.78 -8.51 26.83
CA VAL A 132 -20.82 -9.08 25.87
C VAL A 132 -20.61 -10.58 26.08
N VAL A 133 -21.55 -11.27 26.74
CA VAL A 133 -21.42 -12.71 27.03
C VAL A 133 -21.24 -13.54 25.77
N GLN A 134 -21.89 -13.15 24.67
CA GLN A 134 -21.82 -13.80 23.37
C GLN A 134 -20.56 -13.45 22.55
N TRP A 135 -19.80 -12.45 22.97
CA TRP A 135 -18.58 -12.07 22.27
C TRP A 135 -17.51 -13.13 22.44
N GLN A 136 -16.73 -13.37 21.40
CA GLN A 136 -15.59 -14.27 21.44
C GLN A 136 -14.55 -13.78 22.45
N THR A 137 -13.88 -14.70 23.14
CA THR A 137 -12.74 -14.38 24.01
C THR A 137 -11.46 -14.76 23.31
N LEU A 138 -10.56 -13.79 23.14
CA LEU A 138 -9.26 -13.96 22.49
C LEU A 138 -8.15 -13.31 23.30
N ALA A 139 -6.95 -13.87 23.22
CA ALA A 139 -5.77 -13.23 23.79
C ALA A 139 -5.35 -12.05 22.91
N GLN A 140 -5.04 -10.90 23.52
CA GLN A 140 -4.54 -9.72 22.83
C GLN A 140 -3.16 -9.29 23.37
N PRO A 141 -2.29 -8.73 22.54
CA PRO A 141 -2.48 -8.38 21.12
C PRO A 141 -2.34 -9.60 20.21
N GLN A 142 -3.20 -9.68 19.21
CA GLN A 142 -3.19 -10.69 18.16
C GLN A 142 -3.90 -10.15 16.92
N LYS A 143 -3.39 -10.42 15.73
CA LYS A 143 -4.04 -10.04 14.48
C LYS A 143 -5.30 -10.86 14.25
N ILE A 144 -6.30 -10.26 13.62
CA ILE A 144 -7.55 -10.96 13.28
C ILE A 144 -7.32 -12.08 12.27
N ASP A 145 -6.36 -11.96 11.39
CA ASP A 145 -5.97 -12.99 10.42
C ASP A 145 -5.48 -14.27 11.08
N GLU A 146 -4.76 -14.14 12.20
CA GLU A 146 -4.19 -15.27 12.95
C GLU A 146 -5.26 -16.07 13.72
N VAL A 147 -6.47 -15.50 13.86
CA VAL A 147 -7.59 -16.13 14.56
C VAL A 147 -8.72 -16.60 13.63
N GLY A 148 -8.42 -16.72 12.34
CA GLY A 148 -9.33 -17.32 11.37
C GLY A 148 -10.18 -16.33 10.56
N TYR A 149 -9.87 -15.02 10.63
CA TYR A 149 -10.58 -13.96 9.91
C TYR A 149 -9.70 -13.23 8.90
N GLY A 150 -8.78 -13.94 8.25
CA GLY A 150 -7.72 -13.41 7.37
C GLY A 150 -8.16 -12.68 6.11
N ASN A 151 -9.48 -12.59 5.84
CA ASN A 151 -10.03 -11.82 4.73
C ASN A 151 -11.12 -10.86 5.21
N PHE A 152 -11.08 -10.48 6.48
CA PHE A 152 -12.05 -9.55 7.03
C PHE A 152 -11.49 -8.13 7.04
N ASP A 153 -11.98 -7.30 6.15
CA ASP A 153 -11.78 -5.85 6.19
C ASP A 153 -13.08 -5.22 6.73
N GLY A 154 -12.98 -4.39 7.74
CA GLY A 154 -14.15 -3.80 8.37
C GLY A 154 -13.98 -3.39 9.84
N PHE A 155 -15.09 -3.27 10.54
CA PHE A 155 -15.09 -2.88 11.94
C PHE A 155 -14.98 -4.07 12.88
N VAL A 156 -14.07 -3.97 13.87
CA VAL A 156 -13.89 -4.95 14.94
C VAL A 156 -13.92 -4.24 16.27
N TRP A 157 -14.68 -4.76 17.21
CA TRP A 157 -14.73 -4.26 18.57
C TRP A 157 -13.99 -5.18 19.52
N TYR A 158 -13.16 -4.58 20.35
CA TYR A 158 -12.46 -5.23 21.46
C TYR A 158 -12.92 -4.63 22.78
N ARG A 159 -13.05 -5.46 23.82
CA ARG A 159 -13.51 -4.99 25.12
C ARG A 159 -12.84 -5.76 26.25
N LYS A 160 -12.42 -5.03 27.29
CA LYS A 160 -11.84 -5.58 28.51
C LYS A 160 -12.43 -4.91 29.74
N THR A 161 -12.81 -5.72 30.71
CA THR A 161 -13.13 -5.21 32.07
C THR A 161 -11.86 -5.21 32.91
N ILE A 162 -11.58 -4.12 33.56
CA ILE A 162 -10.43 -3.91 34.44
C ILE A 162 -10.87 -3.45 35.82
N ASP A 163 -10.10 -3.78 36.85
CA ASP A 163 -10.35 -3.32 38.20
C ASP A 163 -9.42 -2.15 38.53
N ILE A 164 -9.98 -0.96 38.67
CA ILE A 164 -9.24 0.28 38.99
C ILE A 164 -8.97 0.31 40.52
N PRO A 165 -7.68 0.38 40.93
CA PRO A 165 -7.35 0.51 42.35
C PRO A 165 -7.94 1.76 42.99
N ALA A 166 -8.36 1.68 44.26
CA ALA A 166 -8.89 2.83 44.98
C ALA A 166 -7.93 4.03 45.06
N ALA A 167 -6.61 3.73 45.07
CA ALA A 167 -5.58 4.78 45.05
C ALA A 167 -5.49 5.57 43.73
N TRP A 168 -6.14 5.11 42.66
CA TRP A 168 -6.14 5.78 41.35
C TRP A 168 -7.37 6.65 41.13
N GLU A 169 -8.38 6.56 41.98
CA GLU A 169 -9.61 7.34 41.84
C GLU A 169 -9.31 8.83 41.77
N GLY A 170 -9.91 9.51 40.79
CA GLY A 170 -9.74 10.94 40.58
C GLY A 170 -8.34 11.37 40.09
N LYS A 171 -7.56 10.46 39.53
CA LYS A 171 -6.24 10.75 38.93
C LYS A 171 -6.25 10.45 37.43
N ASP A 172 -5.47 11.20 36.67
CA ASP A 172 -5.24 10.91 35.26
C ASP A 172 -4.51 9.59 35.10
N LEU A 173 -4.95 8.78 34.11
CA LEU A 173 -4.29 7.51 33.80
C LEU A 173 -3.67 7.58 32.40
N ARG A 174 -2.50 6.98 32.27
CA ARG A 174 -1.86 6.78 30.95
C ARG A 174 -2.26 5.40 30.42
N LEU A 175 -2.89 5.38 29.25
CA LEU A 175 -3.28 4.18 28.52
C LEU A 175 -2.33 3.93 27.36
N GLN A 176 -1.80 2.73 27.26
CA GLN A 176 -0.99 2.25 26.14
C GLN A 176 -1.62 0.99 25.54
N LEU A 177 -1.87 1.00 24.24
CA LEU A 177 -2.51 -0.09 23.51
C LEU A 177 -1.63 -0.46 22.30
N ALA A 178 -0.45 -0.86 22.44
CA ALA A 178 0.42 -1.31 21.34
C ALA A 178 0.09 -0.62 19.98
N MET A 179 0.38 -1.27 18.85
CA MET A 179 -0.04 -0.79 17.53
C MET A 179 -1.44 -1.33 17.18
N ILE A 180 -2.22 -0.53 16.47
CA ILE A 180 -3.51 -0.94 15.92
C ILE A 180 -3.50 -0.70 14.42
N ASP A 181 -3.96 -1.65 13.67
CA ASP A 181 -4.04 -1.62 12.21
C ASP A 181 -5.52 -1.62 11.79
N ASP A 182 -6.06 -0.57 11.14
CA ASP A 182 -5.45 0.71 10.72
C ASP A 182 -5.78 1.82 11.73
N MET A 183 -7.08 2.07 11.95
CA MET A 183 -7.65 3.18 12.74
C MET A 183 -8.33 2.65 13.97
N ASP A 184 -8.36 3.45 15.05
CA ASP A 184 -9.14 3.12 16.22
C ASP A 184 -9.87 4.32 16.82
N VAL A 185 -10.94 4.00 17.55
CA VAL A 185 -11.55 4.88 18.57
C VAL A 185 -11.60 4.10 19.87
N THR A 186 -10.96 4.65 20.89
CA THR A 186 -10.83 4.03 22.21
C THR A 186 -11.73 4.72 23.24
N TYR A 187 -12.47 3.91 23.99
CA TYR A 187 -13.44 4.35 24.98
C TYR A 187 -13.10 3.85 26.38
N PHE A 188 -13.31 4.68 27.38
CA PHE A 188 -13.26 4.30 28.78
C PHE A 188 -14.64 4.56 29.42
N ASN A 189 -15.28 3.50 29.92
CA ASN A 189 -16.65 3.54 30.46
C ASN A 189 -17.67 4.23 29.49
N GLY A 190 -17.53 3.98 28.19
CA GLY A 190 -18.41 4.53 27.16
C GLY A 190 -18.07 5.95 26.68
N VAL A 191 -17.07 6.60 27.30
CA VAL A 191 -16.59 7.93 26.89
C VAL A 191 -15.32 7.76 26.03
N GLU A 192 -15.28 8.42 24.88
CA GLU A 192 -14.09 8.45 24.03
C GLU A 192 -12.91 9.11 24.76
N VAL A 193 -11.76 8.44 24.76
CA VAL A 193 -10.52 8.92 25.38
C VAL A 193 -9.38 9.09 24.40
N GLY A 194 -9.56 8.65 23.16
CA GLY A 194 -8.60 8.84 22.08
C GLY A 194 -8.99 8.13 20.80
N HIS A 195 -8.42 8.59 19.72
CA HIS A 195 -8.50 7.97 18.39
C HIS A 195 -7.19 8.16 17.63
N THR A 196 -6.91 7.27 16.68
CA THR A 196 -5.74 7.38 15.82
C THR A 196 -6.07 6.78 14.45
N GLU A 197 -5.67 7.47 13.37
CA GLU A 197 -5.98 7.10 11.99
C GLU A 197 -4.74 6.58 11.24
N GLN A 198 -3.65 6.35 11.95
CA GLN A 198 -2.38 5.97 11.34
C GLN A 198 -1.91 4.59 11.80
N CYS A 199 -1.51 3.76 10.85
CA CYS A 199 -0.75 2.54 11.04
C CYS A 199 0.68 2.73 10.46
N PRO A 200 1.74 2.22 11.10
CA PRO A 200 1.83 1.52 12.40
C PRO A 200 2.28 2.48 13.53
N VAL A 201 1.37 2.98 14.30
CA VAL A 201 1.66 3.87 15.44
C VAL A 201 1.18 3.25 16.75
N ASN A 202 2.00 3.30 17.79
CA ASN A 202 1.58 2.92 19.14
C ASN A 202 0.53 3.88 19.69
N ARG A 203 -0.54 3.33 20.26
CA ARG A 203 -1.62 4.11 20.88
C ARG A 203 -1.23 4.52 22.30
N ASN A 204 -1.20 5.82 22.53
CA ASN A 204 -0.91 6.40 23.84
C ASN A 204 -1.97 7.45 24.12
N TYR A 205 -2.88 7.14 25.04
CA TYR A 205 -3.98 8.01 25.39
C TYR A 205 -3.94 8.39 26.89
N THR A 206 -4.60 9.48 27.24
CA THR A 206 -4.81 9.90 28.63
C THR A 206 -6.27 9.69 28.97
N ILE A 207 -6.56 8.97 30.05
CA ILE A 207 -7.88 8.88 30.62
C ILE A 207 -7.98 9.99 31.68
N PRO A 208 -8.85 11.00 31.50
CA PRO A 208 -8.97 12.11 32.43
C PRO A 208 -9.43 11.67 33.83
N ALA A 209 -8.91 12.29 34.84
CA ALA A 209 -9.23 12.05 36.26
C ALA A 209 -10.75 12.01 36.57
N SER A 210 -11.53 12.83 35.86
CA SER A 210 -12.99 12.89 35.99
C SER A 210 -13.73 11.59 35.65
N LEU A 211 -13.10 10.72 34.79
CA LEU A 211 -13.66 9.43 34.37
C LEU A 211 -13.24 8.29 35.28
N VAL A 212 -12.22 8.50 36.13
CA VAL A 212 -11.57 7.42 36.90
C VAL A 212 -12.28 7.25 38.24
N LYS A 213 -12.95 6.09 38.40
CA LYS A 213 -13.58 5.63 39.64
C LYS A 213 -12.97 4.31 40.07
N ALA A 214 -12.85 4.11 41.38
CA ALA A 214 -12.40 2.81 41.91
C ALA A 214 -13.38 1.69 41.56
N GLY A 215 -12.86 0.48 41.38
CA GLY A 215 -13.64 -0.70 41.05
C GLY A 215 -13.67 -1.00 39.54
N LYS A 216 -14.71 -1.69 39.08
CA LYS A 216 -14.78 -2.17 37.70
C LYS A 216 -14.97 -1.03 36.70
N ALA A 217 -14.10 -1.01 35.71
CA ALA A 217 -14.18 -0.13 34.56
C ALA A 217 -14.11 -0.93 33.24
N VAL A 218 -14.62 -0.36 32.18
CA VAL A 218 -14.64 -0.97 30.84
C VAL A 218 -13.75 -0.17 29.91
N LEU A 219 -12.81 -0.84 29.30
CA LEU A 219 -12.04 -0.35 28.18
C LEU A 219 -12.60 -1.00 26.90
N ALA A 220 -13.00 -0.20 25.92
CA ALA A 220 -13.46 -0.68 24.63
C ALA A 220 -12.69 0.00 23.50
N VAL A 221 -12.37 -0.76 22.45
CA VAL A 221 -11.64 -0.27 21.29
C VAL A 221 -12.42 -0.68 20.05
N LYS A 222 -12.86 0.29 19.26
CA LYS A 222 -13.42 0.10 17.94
C LYS A 222 -12.30 0.26 16.92
N VAL A 223 -11.98 -0.79 16.20
CA VAL A 223 -10.95 -0.80 15.17
C VAL A 223 -11.61 -0.79 13.80
N LEU A 224 -11.11 -0.02 12.86
CA LEU A 224 -11.40 -0.11 11.45
C LEU A 224 -10.16 -0.65 10.75
N ASP A 225 -10.30 -1.81 10.14
CA ASP A 225 -9.35 -2.41 9.23
C ASP A 225 -9.79 -2.12 7.78
N THR A 226 -8.93 -1.51 6.98
CA THR A 226 -9.23 -1.14 5.60
C THR A 226 -8.57 -2.07 4.57
N GLY A 227 -7.82 -3.05 5.04
CA GLY A 227 -7.19 -4.07 4.23
C GLY A 227 -5.88 -4.61 4.79
N GLY A 228 -5.55 -5.83 4.44
CA GLY A 228 -4.33 -6.49 4.90
C GLY A 228 -4.49 -7.17 6.25
N ALA A 229 -3.57 -6.95 7.19
CA ALA A 229 -3.52 -7.62 8.48
C ALA A 229 -4.07 -6.73 9.60
N GLY A 230 -5.34 -6.88 9.95
CA GLY A 230 -6.02 -6.03 10.92
C GLY A 230 -5.85 -6.39 12.40
N GLY A 231 -6.30 -5.48 13.28
CA GLY A 231 -6.44 -5.70 14.71
C GLY A 231 -5.33 -5.12 15.59
N LEU A 232 -5.25 -5.61 16.84
CA LEU A 232 -4.23 -5.17 17.81
C LEU A 232 -2.93 -5.93 17.57
N ARG A 233 -1.83 -5.21 17.34
CA ARG A 233 -0.54 -5.78 16.92
C ARG A 233 0.59 -5.46 17.91
N GLY A 234 1.57 -6.33 17.98
CA GLY A 234 2.76 -6.10 18.79
C GLY A 234 2.88 -7.01 20.00
N ASN A 235 3.50 -6.52 21.08
CA ASN A 235 3.77 -7.31 22.27
C ASN A 235 2.81 -6.97 23.42
N ALA A 236 2.33 -7.95 24.14
CA ALA A 236 1.47 -7.78 25.31
C ALA A 236 2.07 -6.85 26.40
N THR A 237 3.40 -6.78 26.48
CA THR A 237 4.10 -5.85 27.38
C THR A 237 3.93 -4.38 27.04
N ASN A 238 3.48 -4.09 25.79
CA ASN A 238 3.19 -2.73 25.34
C ASN A 238 1.72 -2.33 25.55
N MET A 239 0.96 -3.18 26.24
CA MET A 239 -0.45 -2.90 26.56
C MET A 239 -0.57 -2.73 28.08
N SER A 240 -0.85 -1.53 28.53
CA SER A 240 -0.93 -1.20 29.95
C SER A 240 -1.79 0.03 30.22
N ILE A 241 -2.27 0.12 31.47
CA ILE A 241 -2.84 1.34 32.04
C ILE A 241 -2.05 1.68 33.31
N ALA A 242 -1.70 2.94 33.51
CA ALA A 242 -0.81 3.35 34.58
C ALA A 242 -1.25 4.66 35.26
N CYS A 243 -1.01 4.72 36.57
CA CYS A 243 -1.15 5.92 37.39
C CYS A 243 0.21 6.24 38.05
N GLY A 244 0.94 7.22 37.54
CA GLY A 244 2.32 7.43 37.93
C GLY A 244 3.19 6.22 37.59
N ASP A 245 3.86 5.65 38.59
CA ASP A 245 4.71 4.45 38.45
C ASP A 245 3.95 3.13 38.62
N ASP A 246 2.70 3.18 39.10
CA ASP A 246 1.87 1.98 39.24
C ASP A 246 1.29 1.58 37.89
N VAL A 247 1.48 0.32 37.47
CA VAL A 247 1.11 -0.18 36.16
C VAL A 247 0.24 -1.45 36.28
N LEU A 248 -0.87 -1.48 35.55
CA LEU A 248 -1.68 -2.68 35.33
C LEU A 248 -1.50 -3.14 33.87
N PRO A 249 -1.12 -4.40 33.63
CA PRO A 249 -1.04 -4.94 32.29
C PRO A 249 -2.42 -5.13 31.67
N LEU A 250 -2.54 -4.87 30.38
CA LEU A 250 -3.77 -5.06 29.60
C LEU A 250 -3.70 -6.23 28.62
N GLY A 251 -2.55 -6.83 28.43
CA GLY A 251 -2.41 -8.03 27.60
C GLY A 251 -3.24 -9.20 28.12
N GLY A 252 -3.44 -10.23 27.31
CA GLY A 252 -4.22 -11.42 27.63
C GLY A 252 -5.68 -11.32 27.17
N GLU A 253 -6.62 -11.93 27.87
CA GLU A 253 -8.00 -12.10 27.42
C GLU A 253 -8.77 -10.80 27.24
N TRP A 254 -9.36 -10.66 26.06
CA TRP A 254 -10.33 -9.61 25.66
C TRP A 254 -11.56 -10.24 25.04
N LYS A 255 -12.68 -9.59 25.16
CA LYS A 255 -13.87 -9.87 24.34
C LYS A 255 -13.71 -9.21 22.97
N MET A 256 -14.05 -9.91 21.90
CA MET A 256 -13.99 -9.44 20.53
C MET A 256 -15.29 -9.73 19.80
N GLN A 257 -15.72 -8.79 18.95
CA GLN A 257 -16.86 -8.93 18.06
C GLN A 257 -16.53 -8.32 16.70
N LEU A 258 -16.66 -9.11 15.63
CA LEU A 258 -16.70 -8.57 14.28
C LEU A 258 -18.01 -7.80 14.11
N ALA A 259 -17.93 -6.67 13.45
CA ALA A 259 -19.06 -5.81 13.17
C ALA A 259 -19.29 -5.71 11.65
N THR A 260 -19.46 -4.51 11.10
CA THR A 260 -19.75 -4.33 9.67
C THR A 260 -18.52 -4.58 8.82
N ASN A 261 -18.65 -5.47 7.82
CA ASN A 261 -17.64 -5.63 6.77
C ASN A 261 -17.56 -4.36 5.91
N LEU A 262 -16.36 -4.03 5.43
CA LEU A 262 -16.11 -2.81 4.66
C LEU A 262 -16.93 -2.73 3.37
N THR A 263 -17.18 -3.87 2.70
CA THR A 263 -18.03 -3.94 1.51
C THR A 263 -19.47 -3.48 1.79
N ASP A 264 -19.97 -3.67 3.01
CA ASP A 264 -21.32 -3.28 3.44
C ASP A 264 -21.37 -1.88 4.08
N ALA A 265 -20.20 -1.37 4.47
CA ALA A 265 -20.05 -0.05 5.09
C ALA A 265 -20.22 1.12 4.10
N GLY A 266 -20.14 0.85 2.80
CA GLY A 266 -20.14 1.86 1.75
C GLY A 266 -18.77 2.51 1.56
N LYS A 267 -18.72 3.56 0.72
CA LYS A 267 -17.45 4.23 0.39
C LYS A 267 -16.84 4.87 1.64
N VAL A 268 -15.63 4.45 1.97
CA VAL A 268 -14.84 5.05 3.05
C VAL A 268 -14.43 6.47 2.65
N PRO A 269 -14.66 7.48 3.51
CA PRO A 269 -14.08 8.81 3.30
C PRO A 269 -12.55 8.73 3.28
N TYR A 270 -11.92 9.55 2.47
CA TYR A 270 -10.45 9.61 2.41
C TYR A 270 -9.97 11.05 2.56
N ASN A 271 -8.80 11.21 3.17
CA ASN A 271 -8.12 12.50 3.23
C ASN A 271 -7.23 12.65 1.98
N PRO A 272 -7.43 13.69 1.16
CA PRO A 272 -6.56 13.93 0.01
C PRO A 272 -5.21 14.55 0.40
N VAL A 273 -5.06 15.05 1.61
CA VAL A 273 -3.80 15.63 2.10
C VAL A 273 -2.78 14.52 2.32
N ASP A 274 -1.60 14.68 1.71
CA ASP A 274 -0.50 13.72 1.79
C ASP A 274 -0.83 12.27 1.34
N ASN A 275 -1.92 12.12 0.56
CA ASN A 275 -2.37 10.81 0.08
C ASN A 275 -1.77 10.48 -1.30
N PRO A 276 -0.80 9.54 -1.39
CA PRO A 276 -0.16 9.17 -2.65
C PRO A 276 -1.02 8.28 -3.56
N TYR A 277 -2.18 7.79 -3.09
CA TYR A 277 -3.07 6.91 -3.84
C TYR A 277 -4.06 7.66 -4.74
N ILE A 278 -4.06 8.99 -4.67
CA ILE A 278 -4.93 9.81 -5.52
C ILE A 278 -4.39 9.79 -6.97
N PRO A 279 -5.24 9.56 -7.97
CA PRO A 279 -4.82 9.62 -9.37
C PRO A 279 -4.06 10.89 -9.70
N THR A 280 -3.00 10.80 -10.50
CA THR A 280 -2.19 11.90 -11.04
C THR A 280 -1.19 12.58 -10.08
N VAL A 281 -1.36 12.48 -8.78
CA VAL A 281 -0.60 13.33 -7.85
C VAL A 281 0.91 13.08 -7.85
N LEU A 282 1.34 11.83 -8.06
CA LEU A 282 2.76 11.48 -8.16
C LEU A 282 3.34 11.86 -9.53
N TYR A 283 2.57 11.69 -10.61
CA TYR A 283 2.94 12.24 -11.91
C TYR A 283 3.20 13.74 -11.82
N ASN A 284 2.27 14.48 -11.25
CA ASN A 284 2.36 15.92 -11.13
C ASN A 284 3.59 16.39 -10.34
N ALA A 285 3.92 15.73 -9.23
CA ALA A 285 4.98 16.15 -8.33
C ALA A 285 6.36 15.55 -8.66
N MET A 286 6.41 14.32 -9.16
CA MET A 286 7.64 13.53 -9.22
C MET A 286 8.07 13.16 -10.64
N ILE A 287 7.15 13.13 -11.63
CA ILE A 287 7.46 12.80 -13.02
C ILE A 287 7.51 14.07 -13.89
N ARG A 288 6.48 14.88 -13.84
CA ARG A 288 6.37 16.09 -14.66
C ARG A 288 7.58 17.03 -14.55
N PRO A 289 8.13 17.28 -13.34
CA PRO A 289 9.31 18.12 -13.17
C PRO A 289 10.61 17.55 -13.73
N LEU A 290 10.68 16.23 -13.99
CA LEU A 290 11.85 15.57 -14.56
C LEU A 290 11.98 15.76 -16.08
N ALA A 291 10.93 16.12 -16.77
CA ALA A 291 10.92 16.24 -18.24
C ALA A 291 12.07 17.07 -18.86
N PRO A 292 12.63 18.12 -18.19
CA PRO A 292 13.79 18.82 -18.71
C PRO A 292 15.07 17.99 -18.81
N TYR A 293 15.17 16.88 -18.03
CA TYR A 293 16.35 16.01 -18.07
C TYR A 293 16.26 15.04 -19.23
N ALA A 294 17.30 14.96 -20.04
CA ALA A 294 17.40 13.94 -21.08
C ALA A 294 17.59 12.55 -20.45
N VAL A 295 16.77 11.58 -20.89
CA VAL A 295 16.84 10.21 -20.41
C VAL A 295 17.13 9.25 -21.54
N LYS A 296 17.87 8.18 -21.27
CA LYS A 296 18.13 7.11 -22.24
C LYS A 296 17.01 6.07 -22.26
N GLY A 297 16.29 5.93 -21.18
CA GLY A 297 15.18 5.00 -21.00
C GLY A 297 14.64 5.02 -19.57
N ALA A 298 13.59 4.25 -19.32
CA ALA A 298 13.02 4.04 -18.00
C ALA A 298 12.97 2.54 -17.66
N ILE A 299 13.15 2.22 -16.37
CA ILE A 299 12.83 0.92 -15.80
C ILE A 299 11.64 1.08 -14.86
N TRP A 300 10.70 0.15 -14.91
CA TRP A 300 9.44 0.19 -14.15
C TRP A 300 9.24 -1.11 -13.38
N TYR A 301 9.21 -1.03 -12.06
CA TYR A 301 8.96 -2.16 -11.16
C TYR A 301 7.83 -1.77 -10.21
N GLN A 302 6.61 -2.16 -10.54
CA GLN A 302 5.38 -1.82 -9.82
C GLN A 302 4.27 -2.76 -10.29
N GLY A 303 3.19 -2.88 -9.55
CA GLY A 303 1.99 -3.58 -9.95
C GLY A 303 1.28 -4.28 -8.80
N GLU A 304 1.95 -4.43 -7.67
CA GLU A 304 1.49 -5.19 -6.51
C GLU A 304 0.11 -4.73 -6.05
N ASN A 305 -0.07 -3.43 -5.84
CA ASN A 305 -1.34 -2.85 -5.40
C ASN A 305 -2.43 -2.82 -6.50
N ASN A 306 -2.05 -2.98 -7.76
CA ASN A 306 -2.98 -3.09 -8.87
C ASN A 306 -3.41 -4.53 -9.18
N ALA A 307 -2.88 -5.55 -8.46
CA ALA A 307 -3.19 -6.96 -8.73
C ALA A 307 -4.69 -7.26 -8.73
N PRO A 308 -5.50 -6.77 -7.76
CA PRO A 308 -6.96 -6.97 -7.79
C PRO A 308 -7.66 -6.30 -8.99
N ARG A 309 -6.96 -5.43 -9.70
CA ARG A 309 -7.47 -4.68 -10.86
C ARG A 309 -6.62 -4.92 -12.12
N ALA A 310 -6.07 -6.13 -12.27
CA ALA A 310 -5.14 -6.52 -13.34
C ALA A 310 -5.72 -6.26 -14.75
N PHE A 311 -7.02 -6.48 -14.94
CA PHE A 311 -7.70 -6.17 -16.20
C PHE A 311 -7.59 -4.67 -16.57
N ARG A 312 -7.72 -3.78 -15.59
CA ARG A 312 -7.55 -2.34 -15.80
C ARG A 312 -6.08 -1.99 -16.06
N TYR A 313 -5.16 -2.65 -15.40
CA TYR A 313 -3.72 -2.46 -15.58
C TYR A 313 -3.25 -2.71 -17.01
N ARG A 314 -3.86 -3.66 -17.74
CA ARG A 314 -3.60 -3.92 -19.17
C ARG A 314 -3.76 -2.67 -20.04
N GLN A 315 -4.64 -1.75 -19.63
CA GLN A 315 -4.86 -0.49 -20.32
C GLN A 315 -3.96 0.62 -19.78
N LEU A 316 -3.81 0.70 -18.46
CA LEU A 316 -3.09 1.80 -17.80
C LEU A 316 -1.58 1.78 -18.06
N LEU A 317 -0.93 0.62 -18.09
CA LEU A 317 0.50 0.55 -18.31
C LEU A 317 0.92 1.03 -19.71
N PRO A 318 0.29 0.60 -20.81
CA PRO A 318 0.54 1.19 -22.12
C PRO A 318 0.26 2.70 -22.20
N MET A 319 -0.81 3.16 -21.52
CA MET A 319 -1.17 4.59 -21.48
C MET A 319 -0.10 5.40 -20.74
N MET A 320 0.40 4.93 -19.61
CA MET A 320 1.48 5.58 -18.86
C MET A 320 2.76 5.71 -19.69
N ILE A 321 3.13 4.65 -20.40
CA ILE A 321 4.31 4.68 -21.29
C ILE A 321 4.15 5.74 -22.39
N ALA A 322 2.99 5.79 -23.03
CA ALA A 322 2.69 6.77 -24.06
C ALA A 322 2.67 8.20 -23.49
N ASP A 323 2.09 8.38 -22.31
CA ASP A 323 2.00 9.65 -21.60
C ASP A 323 3.41 10.20 -21.27
N TRP A 324 4.27 9.39 -20.69
CA TRP A 324 5.64 9.79 -20.37
C TRP A 324 6.46 10.09 -21.64
N ARG A 325 6.36 9.26 -22.68
CA ARG A 325 7.00 9.52 -23.98
C ARG A 325 6.53 10.84 -24.59
N SER A 326 5.25 11.13 -24.51
CA SER A 326 4.68 12.42 -24.94
C SER A 326 5.25 13.60 -24.16
N LEU A 327 5.39 13.46 -22.83
CA LEU A 327 5.97 14.48 -21.97
C LEU A 327 7.44 14.80 -22.35
N TRP A 328 8.26 13.76 -22.60
CA TRP A 328 9.65 13.94 -23.04
C TRP A 328 9.81 14.23 -24.53
N LYS A 329 8.74 14.06 -25.31
CA LYS A 329 8.77 14.13 -26.80
C LYS A 329 9.82 13.19 -27.39
N GLN A 330 9.92 12.01 -26.83
CA GLN A 330 10.92 10.99 -27.17
C GLN A 330 10.37 9.59 -26.93
N ASP A 331 10.48 8.70 -27.93
CA ASP A 331 10.14 7.27 -27.83
C ASP A 331 11.28 6.49 -27.16
N PHE A 332 11.59 6.85 -25.92
CA PHE A 332 12.64 6.16 -25.18
C PHE A 332 12.24 4.74 -24.80
N PRO A 333 13.24 3.82 -24.71
CA PRO A 333 13.03 2.45 -24.23
C PRO A 333 12.40 2.39 -22.84
N PHE A 334 11.39 1.52 -22.69
CA PHE A 334 10.71 1.30 -21.42
C PHE A 334 10.80 -0.18 -21.03
N ILE A 335 11.45 -0.48 -19.92
CA ILE A 335 11.74 -1.86 -19.50
C ILE A 335 10.98 -2.15 -18.22
N ILE A 336 10.16 -3.20 -18.27
CA ILE A 336 9.24 -3.57 -17.21
C ILE A 336 9.85 -4.74 -16.43
N ALA A 337 9.94 -4.62 -15.12
CA ALA A 337 10.15 -5.74 -14.22
C ALA A 337 8.81 -6.43 -13.99
N GLN A 338 8.66 -7.68 -14.44
CA GLN A 338 7.47 -8.47 -14.15
C GLN A 338 7.43 -8.79 -12.66
N LEU A 339 6.24 -8.79 -12.03
CA LEU A 339 6.11 -9.15 -10.64
C LEU A 339 6.72 -10.52 -10.34
N ALA A 340 7.53 -10.57 -9.30
CA ALA A 340 8.12 -11.81 -8.81
C ALA A 340 7.03 -12.73 -8.22
N ASN A 341 7.34 -13.99 -7.99
CA ASN A 341 6.42 -14.90 -7.31
C ASN A 341 6.21 -14.45 -5.86
N TYR A 342 4.96 -14.56 -5.42
CA TYR A 342 4.49 -14.20 -4.09
C TYR A 342 3.27 -15.07 -3.76
N MET A 343 2.99 -15.30 -2.49
CA MET A 343 1.97 -16.19 -1.93
C MET A 343 2.31 -17.67 -2.11
N GLU A 344 1.59 -18.51 -1.38
CA GLU A 344 1.77 -19.95 -1.37
C GLU A 344 1.58 -20.57 -2.75
N ARG A 345 2.49 -21.48 -3.11
CA ARG A 345 2.37 -22.27 -4.35
C ARG A 345 1.15 -23.19 -4.27
N LYS A 346 0.29 -23.14 -5.28
CA LYS A 346 -0.82 -24.06 -5.47
C LYS A 346 -0.38 -25.23 -6.36
N ASN A 347 -0.83 -26.45 -6.03
CA ASN A 347 -0.53 -27.64 -6.82
C ASN A 347 -1.38 -27.75 -8.08
N GLU A 348 -2.56 -27.16 -8.06
CA GLU A 348 -3.51 -27.13 -9.18
C GLU A 348 -3.67 -25.70 -9.71
N PRO A 349 -3.95 -25.54 -11.01
CA PRO A 349 -4.31 -24.24 -11.57
C PRO A 349 -5.50 -23.62 -10.84
N THR A 350 -5.39 -22.35 -10.46
CA THR A 350 -6.43 -21.61 -9.77
C THR A 350 -6.41 -20.16 -10.26
N GLU A 351 -7.51 -19.45 -10.03
CA GLU A 351 -7.59 -18.01 -10.26
C GLU A 351 -6.51 -17.30 -9.41
N SER A 352 -5.85 -16.31 -9.98
CA SER A 352 -4.77 -15.57 -9.33
C SER A 352 -4.64 -14.18 -9.93
N GLU A 353 -5.02 -13.17 -9.15
CA GLU A 353 -4.84 -11.76 -9.51
C GLU A 353 -3.38 -11.43 -9.83
N TRP A 354 -2.46 -12.09 -9.12
CA TRP A 354 -1.01 -11.95 -9.34
C TRP A 354 -0.57 -12.47 -10.71
N ALA A 355 -1.14 -13.60 -11.14
CA ALA A 355 -0.87 -14.15 -12.46
C ALA A 355 -1.49 -13.29 -13.56
N GLU A 356 -2.70 -12.77 -13.34
CA GLU A 356 -3.38 -11.86 -14.27
C GLU A 356 -2.62 -10.55 -14.43
N LEU A 357 -2.06 -10.01 -13.33
CA LEU A 357 -1.23 -8.81 -13.42
C LEU A 357 0.07 -9.07 -14.19
N ARG A 358 0.75 -10.21 -13.97
CA ARG A 358 1.91 -10.60 -14.78
C ARG A 358 1.58 -10.72 -16.26
N GLU A 359 0.40 -11.24 -16.59
CA GLU A 359 -0.09 -11.27 -17.96
C GLU A 359 -0.33 -9.86 -18.52
N ALA A 360 -0.90 -8.96 -17.72
CA ALA A 360 -1.07 -7.55 -18.11
C ALA A 360 0.28 -6.87 -18.43
N GLN A 361 1.32 -7.16 -17.63
CA GLN A 361 2.68 -6.70 -17.88
C GLN A 361 3.25 -7.31 -19.18
N LEU A 362 3.08 -8.61 -19.40
CA LEU A 362 3.52 -9.29 -20.61
C LEU A 362 2.83 -8.74 -21.87
N ASN A 363 1.53 -8.48 -21.79
CA ASN A 363 0.75 -7.93 -22.90
C ASN A 363 1.25 -6.54 -23.33
N THR A 364 1.95 -5.80 -22.46
CA THR A 364 2.52 -4.50 -22.81
C THR A 364 3.65 -4.59 -23.85
N LEU A 365 4.19 -5.76 -24.13
CA LEU A 365 5.19 -5.98 -25.18
C LEU A 365 4.69 -5.69 -26.62
N HIS A 366 3.38 -5.49 -26.82
CA HIS A 366 2.85 -4.98 -28.09
C HIS A 366 3.20 -3.51 -28.33
N VAL A 367 3.59 -2.77 -27.28
CA VAL A 367 4.03 -1.37 -27.39
C VAL A 367 5.48 -1.34 -27.87
N ASN A 368 5.73 -0.69 -28.99
CA ASN A 368 7.09 -0.59 -29.55
C ASN A 368 8.06 0.01 -28.50
N GLY A 369 9.29 -0.50 -28.49
CA GLY A 369 10.32 0.00 -27.58
C GLY A 369 10.09 -0.39 -26.12
N THR A 370 9.40 -1.49 -25.86
CA THR A 370 9.26 -2.10 -24.53
C THR A 370 9.96 -3.44 -24.44
N ALA A 371 10.41 -3.80 -23.24
CA ALA A 371 10.95 -5.13 -22.93
C ALA A 371 10.52 -5.54 -21.51
N LEU A 372 10.53 -6.85 -21.25
CA LEU A 372 10.12 -7.43 -19.98
C LEU A 372 11.28 -8.20 -19.35
N ALA A 373 11.63 -7.88 -18.12
CA ALA A 373 12.48 -8.69 -17.26
C ALA A 373 11.58 -9.61 -16.42
N VAL A 374 11.51 -10.88 -16.78
CA VAL A 374 10.72 -11.89 -16.07
C VAL A 374 11.36 -12.18 -14.71
N LEU A 375 10.60 -12.14 -13.62
CA LEU A 375 11.09 -12.36 -12.25
C LEU A 375 10.31 -13.44 -11.50
N ILE A 376 9.56 -14.27 -12.19
CA ILE A 376 8.71 -15.30 -11.59
C ILE A 376 9.46 -16.30 -10.71
N ASP A 377 10.77 -16.40 -10.86
CA ASP A 377 11.68 -17.28 -10.14
C ASP A 377 12.57 -16.55 -9.11
N ALA A 378 12.37 -15.24 -8.94
CA ALA A 378 13.22 -14.39 -8.10
C ALA A 378 12.50 -13.85 -6.85
N GLY A 379 11.30 -14.36 -6.55
CA GLY A 379 10.48 -13.93 -5.41
C GLY A 379 10.54 -14.89 -4.24
N MET A 380 9.69 -14.61 -3.25
CA MET A 380 9.51 -15.40 -2.04
C MET A 380 8.01 -15.56 -1.76
N ALA A 381 7.59 -16.75 -1.33
CA ALA A 381 6.17 -17.01 -1.07
C ALA A 381 5.65 -16.18 0.12
N GLU A 382 6.50 -15.94 1.11
CA GLU A 382 6.14 -15.34 2.39
C GLU A 382 6.37 -13.82 2.43
N ASP A 383 7.06 -13.25 1.42
CA ASP A 383 7.38 -11.82 1.39
C ASP A 383 7.17 -11.24 0.00
N ILE A 384 6.30 -10.23 -0.08
CA ILE A 384 6.03 -9.46 -1.29
C ILE A 384 7.27 -8.68 -1.77
N HIS A 385 8.28 -8.48 -0.89
CA HIS A 385 9.52 -7.75 -1.16
C HIS A 385 10.69 -8.70 -1.42
N PRO A 386 10.88 -9.25 -2.65
CA PRO A 386 11.93 -10.21 -2.92
C PRO A 386 13.31 -9.61 -2.63
N ILE A 387 14.17 -10.37 -1.96
CA ILE A 387 15.51 -9.93 -1.59
C ILE A 387 16.50 -9.99 -2.77
N ASP A 388 16.22 -10.81 -3.80
CA ASP A 388 17.10 -10.95 -4.96
C ASP A 388 16.96 -9.79 -5.96
N LYS A 389 17.39 -8.60 -5.52
CA LYS A 389 17.43 -7.41 -6.38
C LYS A 389 18.55 -7.46 -7.43
N ALA A 390 19.54 -8.34 -7.24
CA ALA A 390 20.62 -8.52 -8.19
C ALA A 390 20.11 -9.19 -9.48
N THR A 391 19.33 -10.27 -9.38
CA THR A 391 18.68 -10.90 -10.53
C THR A 391 17.76 -9.91 -11.24
N ALA A 392 16.93 -9.17 -10.51
CA ALA A 392 16.05 -8.15 -11.10
C ALA A 392 16.85 -7.09 -11.88
N GLY A 393 17.85 -6.47 -11.26
CA GLY A 393 18.69 -5.46 -11.90
C GLY A 393 19.48 -5.99 -13.12
N ASN A 394 20.01 -7.20 -13.04
CA ASN A 394 20.75 -7.81 -14.14
C ASN A 394 19.84 -8.11 -15.35
N ARG A 395 18.65 -8.66 -15.14
CA ARG A 395 17.67 -8.94 -16.22
C ARG A 395 17.18 -7.66 -16.88
N LEU A 396 16.90 -6.62 -16.09
CA LEU A 396 16.60 -5.27 -16.61
C LEU A 396 17.78 -4.72 -17.43
N GLY A 397 19.03 -4.95 -16.97
CA GLY A 397 20.25 -4.54 -17.65
C GLY A 397 20.45 -5.25 -19.00
N LEU A 398 20.17 -6.56 -19.10
CA LEU A 398 20.19 -7.30 -20.36
C LEU A 398 19.17 -6.74 -21.35
N ALA A 399 17.93 -6.50 -20.90
CA ALA A 399 16.90 -5.92 -21.73
C ALA A 399 17.28 -4.50 -22.22
N ALA A 400 17.91 -3.68 -21.36
CA ALA A 400 18.39 -2.36 -21.74
C ALA A 400 19.53 -2.42 -22.78
N ARG A 401 20.47 -3.35 -22.65
CA ARG A 401 21.56 -3.53 -23.62
C ARG A 401 21.02 -3.86 -25.01
N HIS A 402 20.03 -4.76 -25.07
CA HIS A 402 19.37 -5.05 -26.33
C HIS A 402 18.58 -3.84 -26.85
N LEU A 403 17.63 -3.33 -26.06
CA LEU A 403 16.63 -2.39 -26.52
C LEU A 403 17.16 -0.94 -26.68
N ALA A 404 17.95 -0.47 -25.71
CA ALA A 404 18.44 0.90 -25.68
C ALA A 404 19.79 1.09 -26.36
N TYR A 405 20.59 0.03 -26.45
CA TYR A 405 21.93 0.07 -27.04
C TYR A 405 22.08 -0.77 -28.31
N GLY A 406 21.07 -1.51 -28.72
CA GLY A 406 21.04 -2.28 -29.97
C GLY A 406 21.97 -3.49 -29.99
N GLU A 407 22.33 -4.04 -28.82
CA GLU A 407 23.19 -5.22 -28.75
C GLU A 407 22.41 -6.48 -29.16
N ASP A 408 23.05 -7.30 -30.01
CA ASP A 408 22.51 -8.62 -30.39
C ASP A 408 22.88 -9.65 -29.32
N ILE A 409 22.06 -9.72 -28.26
CA ILE A 409 22.25 -10.62 -27.12
C ILE A 409 20.93 -11.26 -26.71
N ALA A 410 20.99 -12.43 -26.10
CA ALA A 410 19.85 -13.04 -25.44
C ALA A 410 19.49 -12.18 -24.19
N TYR A 411 18.37 -11.49 -24.24
CA TYR A 411 17.89 -10.58 -23.18
C TYR A 411 16.62 -11.04 -22.49
N SER A 412 15.96 -12.06 -23.05
CA SER A 412 14.73 -12.64 -22.53
C SER A 412 14.81 -14.16 -22.57
N GLY A 413 14.09 -14.81 -21.68
CA GLY A 413 13.77 -16.23 -21.80
C GLY A 413 12.65 -16.48 -22.81
N PRO A 414 12.23 -17.74 -23.00
CA PRO A 414 11.16 -18.10 -23.92
C PRO A 414 9.86 -17.36 -23.59
N ILE A 415 9.28 -16.71 -24.59
CA ILE A 415 7.97 -16.06 -24.52
C ILE A 415 7.01 -16.81 -25.44
N TYR A 416 5.83 -17.15 -24.92
CA TYR A 416 4.77 -17.77 -25.73
C TYR A 416 4.49 -16.92 -26.99
N ASP A 417 4.42 -17.59 -28.13
CA ASP A 417 4.09 -16.95 -29.41
C ASP A 417 2.71 -17.39 -29.90
N ASN A 418 2.55 -18.70 -30.17
CA ASN A 418 1.29 -19.26 -30.65
C ASN A 418 1.18 -20.75 -30.33
N TYR A 419 0.03 -21.34 -30.65
CA TYR A 419 -0.13 -22.79 -30.63
C TYR A 419 -0.86 -23.31 -31.89
N THR A 420 -0.63 -24.58 -32.22
CA THR A 420 -1.35 -25.32 -33.23
C THR A 420 -1.92 -26.62 -32.63
N ILE A 421 -3.08 -27.04 -33.13
CA ILE A 421 -3.65 -28.35 -32.76
C ILE A 421 -3.36 -29.33 -33.87
N GLU A 422 -2.56 -30.34 -33.54
CA GLU A 422 -2.12 -31.36 -34.50
C GLU A 422 -2.39 -32.76 -33.96
N LYS A 423 -3.26 -33.54 -34.64
CA LYS A 423 -3.56 -34.94 -34.28
C LYS A 423 -3.92 -35.18 -32.80
N GLY A 424 -4.70 -34.28 -32.23
CA GLY A 424 -5.12 -34.36 -30.81
C GLY A 424 -4.08 -33.89 -29.79
N GLN A 425 -2.98 -33.28 -30.24
CA GLN A 425 -1.95 -32.67 -29.41
C GLN A 425 -1.93 -31.18 -29.64
N ILE A 426 -1.49 -30.41 -28.63
CA ILE A 426 -1.24 -28.98 -28.73
C ILE A 426 0.28 -28.78 -28.86
N ARG A 427 0.68 -28.20 -29.98
CA ARG A 427 2.06 -27.74 -30.19
C ARG A 427 2.13 -26.25 -29.82
N ILE A 428 2.95 -25.94 -28.84
CA ILE A 428 3.16 -24.54 -28.39
C ILE A 428 4.48 -24.06 -28.99
N SER A 429 4.47 -22.84 -29.56
CA SER A 429 5.65 -22.17 -30.10
C SER A 429 6.05 -21.01 -29.20
N PHE A 430 7.35 -20.77 -29.09
CA PHE A 430 7.94 -19.72 -28.29
C PHE A 430 8.93 -18.89 -29.12
N LYS A 431 8.99 -17.58 -28.80
CA LYS A 431 10.07 -16.67 -29.20
C LYS A 431 11.20 -16.73 -28.16
N HIS A 432 12.38 -16.21 -28.51
CA HIS A 432 13.58 -16.18 -27.65
C HIS A 432 14.01 -17.56 -27.15
N THR A 433 14.16 -18.48 -28.07
CA THR A 433 14.55 -19.88 -27.78
C THR A 433 16.00 -20.20 -28.17
N ASP A 434 16.88 -19.20 -28.21
CA ASP A 434 18.26 -19.32 -28.74
C ASP A 434 19.10 -20.39 -28.03
N GLY A 435 18.78 -20.72 -26.78
CA GLY A 435 19.40 -21.82 -26.02
C GLY A 435 18.59 -23.10 -25.95
N GLY A 436 17.49 -23.22 -26.70
CA GLY A 436 16.50 -24.30 -26.56
C GLY A 436 15.61 -24.14 -25.31
N LEU A 437 14.60 -25.00 -25.20
CA LEU A 437 13.75 -25.12 -24.01
C LEU A 437 14.41 -26.10 -23.03
N LYS A 438 14.50 -25.73 -21.75
CA LYS A 438 15.00 -26.58 -20.66
C LYS A 438 13.90 -26.99 -19.73
#